data_06268b4010f02dd0a7e838a5e78bccbf
#
_entry.id   06268b4010f02dd0a7e838a5e78bccbf
#
_cell.length_a   1.000
_cell.length_b   1.000
_cell.length_c   1.000
_cell.angle_alpha   90.00
_cell.angle_beta   90.00
_cell.angle_gamma   90.00
#
_symmetry.space_group_name_H-M   'P 1'
#
loop_
_entity.id
_entity.type
_entity.pdbx_description
1 polymer ?
#
loop_
_entity_poly.entity_id
_entity_poly.type
_entity_poly.pdbx_seq_one_letter_code
_entity_poly.pdbx_strand_id
1 'polypeptide(L)'
;MLAILLSLLFAPAPATPATPAASSDPRIVILGYHEVEPDGLPPHATVPRGTAAANTTDEMKRYTASTEAFSQQLDALARNGYTVVSMAHVADFLAGKRATLPARSAVITVDDGWRSVKTTMAPELARRGLPFTAFVYPRVIDAHARHPFNLTWDEVTSLSKSGVDFQSHALTHPFLSRARHADLSDTAYAAWLANELRDSRTAITSRTKMDVRFLAYPYGDYDEGVIAAARAAGYAAAVTTTRGPATRTSNPFALPRYLIHHDTTLAEFEGWLGVEK
;
A
#
# COMPACT_ATOMS: atom_id res chain seq x y z
N MET A 1 -65.64 30.74 -1.78
CA MET A 1 -64.17 30.88 -1.89
C MET A 1 -63.54 29.92 -0.92
N LEU A 2 -62.99 28.80 -1.43
CA LEU A 2 -62.39 27.75 -0.64
C LEU A 2 -60.84 27.92 -0.70
N ALA A 3 -60.20 28.24 0.42
CA ALA A 3 -58.75 28.43 0.50
C ALA A 3 -58.10 27.04 0.74
N ILE A 4 -57.29 26.58 -0.25
CA ILE A 4 -56.48 25.37 -0.15
C ILE A 4 -55.17 25.77 0.52
N LEU A 5 -54.96 25.34 1.78
CA LEU A 5 -53.64 25.39 2.45
C LEU A 5 -52.73 24.31 1.88
N LEU A 6 -51.72 24.74 1.16
CA LEU A 6 -50.62 23.87 0.67
C LEU A 6 -49.61 23.71 1.79
N SER A 7 -49.58 22.56 2.50
CA SER A 7 -48.57 22.22 3.49
C SER A 7 -47.29 21.78 2.78
N LEU A 8 -46.25 22.61 2.78
CA LEU A 8 -44.90 22.28 2.33
C LEU A 8 -44.26 21.35 3.38
N LEU A 9 -44.16 20.06 3.06
CA LEU A 9 -43.37 19.10 3.80
C LEU A 9 -41.88 19.38 3.50
N PHE A 10 -41.17 19.98 4.46
CA PHE A 10 -39.72 20.06 4.43
C PHE A 10 -39.15 18.66 4.70
N ALA A 11 -38.49 18.07 3.71
CA ALA A 11 -37.68 16.90 3.93
C ALA A 11 -36.48 17.27 4.83
N PRO A 12 -36.14 16.45 5.84
CA PRO A 12 -34.96 16.72 6.67
C PRO A 12 -33.70 16.68 5.81
N ALA A 13 -32.81 17.65 6.02
CA ALA A 13 -31.51 17.71 5.35
C ALA A 13 -30.73 16.41 5.65
N PRO A 14 -29.94 15.88 4.69
CA PRO A 14 -29.12 14.71 4.93
C PRO A 14 -28.17 14.98 6.09
N ALA A 15 -28.14 14.07 7.05
CA ALA A 15 -27.27 14.16 8.22
C ALA A 15 -25.81 14.22 7.77
N THR A 16 -25.08 15.22 8.23
CA THR A 16 -23.64 15.32 8.02
C THR A 16 -23.00 14.06 8.62
N PRO A 17 -22.14 13.33 7.87
CA PRO A 17 -21.47 12.15 8.41
C PRO A 17 -20.69 12.55 9.66
N ALA A 18 -20.91 11.83 10.76
CA ALA A 18 -20.21 12.07 12.01
C ALA A 18 -18.70 11.93 11.83
N THR A 19 -17.93 12.89 12.31
CA THR A 19 -16.47 12.80 12.33
C THR A 19 -16.08 11.55 13.14
N PRO A 20 -15.26 10.64 12.57
CA PRO A 20 -14.85 9.43 13.29
C PRO A 20 -14.18 9.77 14.63
N ALA A 21 -14.54 9.04 15.70
CA ALA A 21 -13.96 9.24 17.02
C ALA A 21 -12.43 9.02 16.97
N ALA A 22 -11.68 9.97 17.54
CA ALA A 22 -10.23 9.83 17.72
C ALA A 22 -9.93 8.88 18.87
N SER A 23 -8.85 8.11 18.77
CA SER A 23 -8.42 7.14 19.80
C SER A 23 -6.91 7.22 20.02
N SER A 24 -6.49 7.07 21.27
CA SER A 24 -5.10 6.84 21.66
C SER A 24 -4.69 5.37 21.48
N ASP A 25 -5.66 4.47 21.28
CA ASP A 25 -5.46 3.05 20.99
C ASP A 25 -6.31 2.62 19.77
N PRO A 26 -5.98 3.11 18.58
CA PRO A 26 -6.72 2.79 17.35
C PRO A 26 -6.41 1.38 16.88
N ARG A 27 -7.40 0.72 16.26
CA ARG A 27 -7.14 -0.44 15.39
C ARG A 27 -6.65 0.07 14.04
N ILE A 28 -5.44 -0.29 13.66
CA ILE A 28 -4.82 0.15 12.39
C ILE A 28 -4.71 -1.07 11.47
N VAL A 29 -5.47 -1.07 10.39
CA VAL A 29 -5.43 -2.11 9.35
C VAL A 29 -4.63 -1.58 8.17
N ILE A 30 -3.47 -2.18 7.88
CA ILE A 30 -2.66 -1.83 6.70
C ILE A 30 -2.92 -2.88 5.63
N LEU A 31 -3.45 -2.44 4.49
CA LEU A 31 -3.81 -3.28 3.35
C LEU A 31 -2.67 -3.23 2.32
N GLY A 32 -2.23 -4.40 1.86
CA GLY A 32 -1.20 -4.55 0.82
C GLY A 32 -1.79 -5.10 -0.47
N TYR A 33 -1.97 -4.25 -1.45
CA TYR A 33 -2.32 -4.62 -2.83
C TYR A 33 -1.06 -4.76 -3.67
N HIS A 34 -1.17 -5.38 -4.84
CA HIS A 34 -0.13 -5.36 -5.87
C HIS A 34 -0.73 -4.88 -7.19
N GLU A 35 -1.58 -5.65 -7.81
CA GLU A 35 -2.20 -5.34 -9.09
C GLU A 35 -3.72 -5.36 -8.98
N VAL A 36 -4.39 -4.45 -9.71
CA VAL A 36 -5.86 -4.38 -9.75
C VAL A 36 -6.30 -4.25 -11.20
N GLU A 37 -6.88 -5.33 -11.75
CA GLU A 37 -7.27 -5.42 -13.16
C GLU A 37 -8.76 -5.76 -13.30
N PRO A 38 -9.42 -5.42 -14.42
CA PRO A 38 -10.87 -5.55 -14.56
C PRO A 38 -11.42 -6.94 -14.25
N ASP A 39 -10.74 -7.99 -14.68
CA ASP A 39 -11.14 -9.38 -14.49
C ASP A 39 -10.33 -10.10 -13.38
N GLY A 40 -9.47 -9.37 -12.66
CA GLY A 40 -8.57 -9.95 -11.67
C GLY A 40 -7.47 -10.82 -12.28
N LEU A 41 -7.16 -10.63 -13.55
CA LEU A 41 -6.09 -11.32 -14.25
C LEU A 41 -4.99 -10.35 -14.64
N PRO A 42 -3.70 -10.69 -14.42
CA PRO A 42 -2.60 -9.84 -14.83
C PRO A 42 -2.58 -9.70 -16.36
N PRO A 43 -2.25 -8.52 -16.92
CA PRO A 43 -2.28 -8.26 -18.36
C PRO A 43 -1.36 -9.16 -19.18
N HIS A 44 -0.36 -9.79 -18.52
CA HIS A 44 0.53 -10.78 -19.14
C HIS A 44 0.06 -12.24 -18.99
N ALA A 45 -1.11 -12.49 -18.40
CA ALA A 45 -1.72 -13.84 -18.33
C ALA A 45 -2.03 -14.42 -19.73
N THR A 46 -2.03 -13.58 -20.76
CA THR A 46 -2.21 -13.97 -22.17
C THR A 46 -0.93 -14.40 -22.87
N VAL A 47 0.24 -14.33 -22.20
CA VAL A 47 1.52 -14.79 -22.78
C VAL A 47 1.49 -16.31 -22.95
N PRO A 48 1.86 -16.87 -24.13
CA PRO A 48 1.81 -18.30 -24.40
C PRO A 48 2.62 -19.12 -23.39
N ARG A 49 2.05 -20.22 -22.91
CA ARG A 49 2.75 -21.18 -22.03
C ARG A 49 4.03 -21.68 -22.70
N GLY A 50 5.12 -21.73 -21.94
CA GLY A 50 6.42 -22.25 -22.42
C GLY A 50 7.50 -21.18 -22.56
N THR A 51 7.22 -19.91 -22.29
CA THR A 51 8.24 -18.87 -22.12
C THR A 51 8.61 -18.72 -20.65
N ALA A 52 9.78 -18.16 -20.33
CA ALA A 52 10.19 -17.87 -18.94
C ALA A 52 9.15 -17.05 -18.16
N ALA A 53 8.29 -16.31 -18.87
CA ALA A 53 7.16 -15.57 -18.31
C ALA A 53 6.00 -16.47 -17.84
N ALA A 54 5.89 -17.71 -18.31
CA ALA A 54 4.77 -18.58 -17.95
C ALA A 54 4.79 -19.05 -16.49
N ASN A 55 5.97 -19.19 -15.88
CA ASN A 55 6.10 -19.57 -14.46
C ASN A 55 5.77 -18.43 -13.50
N THR A 56 5.79 -17.19 -13.98
CA THR A 56 5.41 -15.99 -13.21
C THR A 56 3.91 -15.74 -13.24
N THR A 57 3.19 -16.30 -14.20
CA THR A 57 1.75 -15.99 -14.42
C THR A 57 0.86 -16.45 -13.26
N ASP A 58 1.08 -17.65 -12.71
CA ASP A 58 0.26 -18.16 -11.60
C ASP A 58 0.55 -17.42 -10.29
N GLU A 59 1.81 -17.07 -10.04
CA GLU A 59 2.20 -16.28 -8.87
C GLU A 59 1.66 -14.85 -8.96
N MET A 60 1.77 -14.21 -10.11
CA MET A 60 1.26 -12.87 -10.34
C MET A 60 -0.27 -12.82 -10.29
N LYS A 61 -0.96 -13.84 -10.85
CA LYS A 61 -2.40 -13.99 -10.71
C LYS A 61 -2.83 -14.01 -9.25
N ARG A 62 -2.06 -14.64 -8.38
CA ARG A 62 -2.34 -14.68 -6.94
C ARG A 62 -2.44 -13.28 -6.34
N TYR A 63 -1.64 -12.33 -6.80
CA TYR A 63 -1.57 -10.97 -6.27
C TYR A 63 -2.38 -9.94 -7.08
N THR A 64 -3.20 -10.39 -8.06
CA THR A 64 -4.05 -9.51 -8.86
C THR A 64 -5.49 -9.56 -8.35
N ALA A 65 -5.99 -8.46 -7.82
CA ALA A 65 -7.40 -8.31 -7.45
C ALA A 65 -8.24 -7.84 -8.64
N SER A 66 -9.55 -8.15 -8.65
CA SER A 66 -10.45 -7.54 -9.62
C SER A 66 -10.82 -6.11 -9.22
N THR A 67 -11.15 -5.27 -10.22
CA THR A 67 -11.67 -3.91 -9.96
C THR A 67 -12.95 -3.93 -9.14
N GLU A 68 -13.79 -4.94 -9.33
CA GLU A 68 -15.00 -5.13 -8.54
C GLU A 68 -14.68 -5.42 -7.07
N ALA A 69 -13.80 -6.39 -6.80
CA ALA A 69 -13.36 -6.72 -5.45
C ALA A 69 -12.72 -5.51 -4.76
N PHE A 70 -11.85 -4.77 -5.46
CA PHE A 70 -11.24 -3.54 -4.96
C PHE A 70 -12.29 -2.51 -4.55
N SER A 71 -13.27 -2.23 -5.43
CA SER A 71 -14.35 -1.28 -5.12
C SER A 71 -15.19 -1.74 -3.91
N GLN A 72 -15.58 -3.02 -3.85
CA GLN A 72 -16.34 -3.59 -2.73
C GLN A 72 -15.56 -3.51 -1.41
N GLN A 73 -14.25 -3.71 -1.42
CA GLN A 73 -13.38 -3.59 -0.25
C GLN A 73 -13.30 -2.13 0.24
N LEU A 74 -13.19 -1.16 -0.67
CA LEU A 74 -13.23 0.27 -0.31
C LEU A 74 -14.60 0.66 0.29
N ASP A 75 -15.69 0.13 -0.27
CA ASP A 75 -17.04 0.33 0.29
C ASP A 75 -17.18 -0.32 1.68
N ALA A 76 -16.56 -1.50 1.89
CA ALA A 76 -16.55 -2.17 3.18
C ALA A 76 -15.81 -1.34 4.25
N LEU A 77 -14.67 -0.71 3.92
CA LEU A 77 -14.00 0.22 4.83
C LEU A 77 -14.95 1.33 5.28
N ALA A 78 -15.64 1.98 4.34
CA ALA A 78 -16.58 3.07 4.64
C ALA A 78 -17.77 2.59 5.48
N ARG A 79 -18.42 1.50 5.08
CA ARG A 79 -19.59 0.92 5.80
C ARG A 79 -19.25 0.52 7.24
N ASN A 80 -18.00 0.08 7.49
CA ASN A 80 -17.55 -0.35 8.81
C ASN A 80 -16.88 0.78 9.61
N GLY A 81 -17.04 2.05 9.18
CA GLY A 81 -16.57 3.23 9.90
C GLY A 81 -15.05 3.37 9.94
N TYR A 82 -14.32 2.76 8.99
CA TYR A 82 -12.89 2.95 8.85
C TYR A 82 -12.58 4.26 8.15
N THR A 83 -11.63 5.00 8.71
CA THR A 83 -11.03 6.16 8.05
C THR A 83 -9.71 5.75 7.42
N VAL A 84 -9.59 5.97 6.11
CA VAL A 84 -8.31 5.77 5.43
C VAL A 84 -7.38 6.92 5.76
N VAL A 85 -6.23 6.61 6.34
CA VAL A 85 -5.19 7.55 6.75
C VAL A 85 -3.90 7.28 5.97
N SER A 86 -3.01 8.28 5.87
CA SER A 86 -1.71 8.09 5.22
C SER A 86 -0.74 7.27 6.09
N MET A 87 0.25 6.62 5.46
CA MET A 87 1.38 6.00 6.17
C MET A 87 2.09 7.01 7.09
N ALA A 88 2.19 8.28 6.67
CA ALA A 88 2.79 9.34 7.48
C ALA A 88 2.04 9.55 8.80
N HIS A 89 0.70 9.55 8.79
CA HIS A 89 -0.09 9.65 10.01
C HIS A 89 0.17 8.50 10.97
N VAL A 90 0.29 7.27 10.45
CA VAL A 90 0.61 6.09 11.29
C VAL A 90 2.03 6.18 11.85
N ALA A 91 3.02 6.52 11.02
CA ALA A 91 4.40 6.66 11.46
C ALA A 91 4.56 7.77 12.54
N ASP A 92 3.91 8.91 12.35
CA ASP A 92 3.93 10.00 13.32
C ASP A 92 3.20 9.63 14.62
N PHE A 93 2.14 8.82 14.55
CA PHE A 93 1.45 8.29 15.74
C PHE A 93 2.36 7.32 16.50
N LEU A 94 3.02 6.39 15.84
CA LEU A 94 3.94 5.44 16.46
C LEU A 94 5.19 6.14 17.07
N ALA A 95 5.63 7.22 16.42
CA ALA A 95 6.74 8.04 16.92
C ALA A 95 6.34 9.01 18.04
N GLY A 96 5.06 9.03 18.46
CA GLY A 96 4.55 9.96 19.50
C GLY A 96 4.39 11.41 19.03
N LYS A 97 4.62 11.71 17.74
CA LYS A 97 4.44 13.05 17.16
C LYS A 97 2.96 13.41 16.95
N ARG A 98 2.11 12.40 16.85
CA ARG A 98 0.66 12.49 16.77
C ARG A 98 0.04 11.74 17.95
N ALA A 99 -0.82 12.41 18.73
CA ALA A 99 -1.39 11.83 19.94
C ALA A 99 -2.45 10.74 19.64
N THR A 100 -3.25 10.93 18.59
CA THR A 100 -4.41 10.08 18.28
C THR A 100 -4.54 9.83 16.78
N LEU A 101 -5.21 8.74 16.43
CA LEU A 101 -5.75 8.45 15.10
C LEU A 101 -7.27 8.19 15.22
N PRO A 102 -8.03 8.14 14.11
CA PRO A 102 -9.37 7.57 14.13
C PRO A 102 -9.35 6.17 14.75
N ALA A 103 -10.34 5.85 15.59
CA ALA A 103 -10.38 4.58 16.33
C ALA A 103 -10.32 3.35 15.41
N ARG A 104 -10.90 3.47 14.20
CA ARG A 104 -10.79 2.51 13.10
C ARG A 104 -10.04 3.18 11.96
N SER A 105 -8.74 2.91 11.87
CA SER A 105 -7.85 3.46 10.85
C SER A 105 -7.45 2.39 9.83
N ALA A 106 -7.52 2.72 8.55
CA ALA A 106 -6.98 1.88 7.49
C ALA A 106 -5.88 2.63 6.73
N VAL A 107 -4.89 1.91 6.23
CA VAL A 107 -3.90 2.40 5.28
C VAL A 107 -3.97 1.54 4.03
N ILE A 108 -4.01 2.16 2.87
CA ILE A 108 -3.96 1.47 1.59
C ILE A 108 -2.52 1.56 1.08
N THR A 109 -1.90 0.42 0.83
CA THR A 109 -0.59 0.32 0.21
C THR A 109 -0.66 -0.52 -1.06
N VAL A 110 0.22 -0.26 -2.01
CA VAL A 110 0.37 -1.07 -3.22
C VAL A 110 1.85 -1.25 -3.52
N ASP A 111 2.26 -2.47 -3.81
CA ASP A 111 3.65 -2.84 -4.02
C ASP A 111 3.99 -2.97 -5.52
N ASP A 112 5.28 -3.04 -5.88
CA ASP A 112 5.89 -3.37 -7.18
C ASP A 112 5.79 -2.30 -8.27
N GLY A 113 4.97 -1.28 -8.14
CA GLY A 113 4.86 -0.24 -9.17
C GLY A 113 4.19 -0.72 -10.47
N TRP A 114 3.18 -1.57 -10.37
CA TRP A 114 2.37 -2.02 -11.50
C TRP A 114 1.62 -0.87 -12.18
N ARG A 115 1.39 -0.99 -13.47
CA ARG A 115 0.72 0.05 -14.26
C ARG A 115 -0.73 0.26 -13.84
N SER A 116 -1.37 -0.73 -13.23
CA SER A 116 -2.71 -0.63 -12.66
C SER A 116 -2.82 0.42 -11.54
N VAL A 117 -1.70 0.80 -10.91
CA VAL A 117 -1.66 1.99 -10.04
C VAL A 117 -2.18 3.23 -10.78
N LYS A 118 -1.74 3.44 -12.03
CA LYS A 118 -2.15 4.60 -12.84
C LYS A 118 -3.52 4.39 -13.49
N THR A 119 -3.76 3.21 -14.05
CA THR A 119 -4.95 2.98 -14.89
C THR A 119 -6.22 2.73 -14.08
N THR A 120 -6.09 2.20 -12.87
CA THR A 120 -7.20 1.70 -12.05
C THR A 120 -7.21 2.30 -10.66
N MET A 121 -6.13 2.12 -9.87
CA MET A 121 -6.17 2.44 -8.44
C MET A 121 -6.20 3.94 -8.16
N ALA A 122 -5.30 4.72 -8.75
CA ALA A 122 -5.23 6.16 -8.49
C ALA A 122 -6.52 6.91 -8.90
N PRO A 123 -7.15 6.65 -10.06
CA PRO A 123 -8.44 7.26 -10.40
C PRO A 123 -9.55 6.93 -9.40
N GLU A 124 -9.68 5.66 -8.99
CA GLU A 124 -10.73 5.24 -8.06
C GLU A 124 -10.52 5.80 -6.64
N LEU A 125 -9.29 5.78 -6.15
CA LEU A 125 -8.95 6.34 -4.84
C LEU A 125 -9.09 7.87 -4.81
N ALA A 126 -8.69 8.55 -5.88
CA ALA A 126 -8.88 10.00 -6.01
C ALA A 126 -10.38 10.38 -6.05
N ARG A 127 -11.21 9.63 -6.78
CA ARG A 127 -12.67 9.84 -6.84
C ARG A 127 -13.31 9.73 -5.44
N ARG A 128 -12.75 8.90 -4.57
CA ARG A 128 -13.20 8.70 -3.18
C ARG A 128 -12.50 9.62 -2.18
N GLY A 129 -11.50 10.39 -2.59
CA GLY A 129 -10.69 11.23 -1.71
C GLY A 129 -9.83 10.44 -0.71
N LEU A 130 -9.41 9.22 -1.09
CA LEU A 130 -8.67 8.30 -0.23
C LEU A 130 -7.17 8.37 -0.53
N PRO A 131 -6.32 8.62 0.49
CA PRO A 131 -4.87 8.56 0.33
C PRO A 131 -4.39 7.11 0.21
N PHE A 132 -3.26 6.90 -0.49
CA PHE A 132 -2.57 5.62 -0.52
C PHE A 132 -1.07 5.80 -0.75
N THR A 133 -0.29 4.77 -0.41
CA THR A 133 1.16 4.72 -0.60
C THR A 133 1.51 3.64 -1.61
N ALA A 134 2.30 3.99 -2.63
CA ALA A 134 2.83 3.07 -3.63
C ALA A 134 4.32 2.79 -3.35
N PHE A 135 4.64 1.55 -3.00
CA PHE A 135 6.01 1.08 -2.82
C PHE A 135 6.58 0.59 -4.16
N VAL A 136 7.62 1.25 -4.62
CA VAL A 136 8.23 0.97 -5.93
C VAL A 136 9.71 0.63 -5.80
N TYR A 137 10.21 -0.22 -6.69
CA TYR A 137 11.63 -0.49 -6.81
C TYR A 137 12.18 0.07 -8.13
N PRO A 138 13.15 1.00 -8.06
CA PRO A 138 13.66 1.74 -9.21
C PRO A 138 14.09 0.86 -10.38
N ARG A 139 14.65 -0.32 -10.13
CA ARG A 139 15.16 -1.20 -11.17
C ARG A 139 14.10 -1.64 -12.19
N VAL A 140 12.86 -1.91 -11.76
CA VAL A 140 11.79 -2.30 -12.70
C VAL A 140 11.35 -1.12 -13.55
N ILE A 141 11.31 0.07 -12.96
CA ILE A 141 10.93 1.31 -13.67
C ILE A 141 11.99 1.67 -14.70
N ASP A 142 13.29 1.58 -14.35
CA ASP A 142 14.41 1.78 -15.28
C ASP A 142 14.40 0.76 -16.42
N ALA A 143 13.92 -0.45 -16.15
CA ALA A 143 13.84 -1.52 -17.12
C ALA A 143 12.49 -1.59 -17.87
N HIS A 144 11.69 -0.51 -17.86
CA HIS A 144 10.31 -0.48 -18.40
C HIS A 144 10.21 -1.06 -19.81
N ALA A 145 11.18 -0.86 -20.69
CA ALA A 145 11.18 -1.46 -22.04
C ALA A 145 11.08 -3.00 -22.02
N ARG A 146 11.53 -3.66 -20.95
CA ARG A 146 11.44 -5.11 -20.71
C ARG A 146 10.27 -5.49 -19.79
N HIS A 147 9.71 -4.52 -19.10
CA HIS A 147 8.61 -4.67 -18.14
C HIS A 147 7.49 -3.67 -18.42
N PRO A 148 6.78 -3.78 -19.58
CA PRO A 148 5.82 -2.78 -20.04
C PRO A 148 4.57 -2.67 -19.16
N PHE A 149 4.37 -3.60 -18.23
CA PHE A 149 3.24 -3.62 -17.30
C PHE A 149 3.52 -2.83 -16.01
N ASN A 150 4.74 -2.33 -15.82
CA ASN A 150 5.09 -1.46 -14.71
C ASN A 150 5.02 0.02 -15.14
N LEU A 151 4.97 0.90 -14.14
CA LEU A 151 5.01 2.34 -14.34
C LEU A 151 6.33 2.79 -14.99
N THR A 152 6.27 3.87 -15.76
CA THR A 152 7.46 4.64 -16.17
C THR A 152 7.77 5.72 -15.11
N TRP A 153 9.01 6.27 -15.13
CA TRP A 153 9.35 7.41 -14.28
C TRP A 153 8.52 8.66 -14.55
N ASP A 154 8.10 8.89 -15.79
CA ASP A 154 7.22 10.01 -16.12
C ASP A 154 5.84 9.83 -15.49
N GLU A 155 5.31 8.59 -15.49
CA GLU A 155 4.06 8.24 -14.83
C GLU A 155 4.17 8.39 -13.31
N VAL A 156 5.24 7.88 -12.68
CA VAL A 156 5.53 8.04 -11.25
C VAL A 156 5.60 9.52 -10.89
N THR A 157 6.34 10.33 -11.68
CA THR A 157 6.47 11.77 -11.44
C THR A 157 5.13 12.50 -11.60
N SER A 158 4.33 12.13 -12.58
CA SER A 158 3.01 12.72 -12.80
C SER A 158 2.05 12.39 -11.65
N LEU A 159 1.99 11.13 -11.24
CA LEU A 159 1.13 10.65 -10.15
C LEU A 159 1.55 11.24 -8.80
N SER A 160 2.85 11.42 -8.55
CA SER A 160 3.32 12.06 -7.32
C SER A 160 2.84 13.51 -7.20
N LYS A 161 2.82 14.26 -8.30
CA LYS A 161 2.26 15.63 -8.35
C LYS A 161 0.74 15.64 -8.12
N SER A 162 0.06 14.53 -8.40
CA SER A 162 -1.38 14.36 -8.16
C SER A 162 -1.69 13.83 -6.74
N GLY A 163 -0.67 13.67 -5.89
CA GLY A 163 -0.84 13.31 -4.47
C GLY A 163 -0.64 11.82 -4.14
N VAL A 164 -0.20 10.99 -5.10
CA VAL A 164 0.18 9.61 -4.80
C VAL A 164 1.51 9.61 -4.04
N ASP A 165 1.55 8.93 -2.88
CA ASP A 165 2.74 8.82 -2.02
C ASP A 165 3.62 7.66 -2.50
N PHE A 166 4.70 7.96 -3.24
CA PHE A 166 5.66 6.97 -3.70
C PHE A 166 6.77 6.74 -2.69
N GLN A 167 6.93 5.48 -2.26
CA GLN A 167 7.87 5.05 -1.24
C GLN A 167 8.70 3.86 -1.73
N SER A 168 9.66 3.40 -0.93
CA SER A 168 10.68 2.44 -1.35
C SER A 168 10.23 0.98 -1.19
N HIS A 169 10.53 0.16 -2.21
CA HIS A 169 10.48 -1.31 -2.16
C HIS A 169 11.87 -1.92 -2.43
N ALA A 170 12.92 -1.36 -1.80
CA ALA A 170 14.34 -1.56 -2.10
C ALA A 170 14.71 -1.11 -3.53
N LEU A 171 15.97 -1.26 -3.95
CA LEU A 171 16.44 -0.84 -5.27
C LEU A 171 16.08 -1.84 -6.36
N THR A 172 16.29 -3.15 -6.09
CA THR A 172 16.21 -4.24 -7.07
C THR A 172 15.20 -5.32 -6.69
N HIS A 173 14.46 -5.15 -5.59
CA HIS A 173 13.48 -6.12 -5.06
C HIS A 173 14.08 -7.49 -4.68
N PRO A 174 15.20 -7.54 -3.92
CA PRO A 174 15.80 -8.80 -3.48
C PRO A 174 15.23 -9.26 -2.14
N PHE A 175 15.47 -10.52 -1.77
CA PHE A 175 15.46 -10.89 -0.35
C PHE A 175 16.54 -10.06 0.37
N LEU A 176 16.23 -9.53 1.57
CA LEU A 176 17.13 -8.60 2.25
C LEU A 176 17.90 -9.25 3.42
N SER A 177 17.35 -10.29 4.06
CA SER A 177 17.91 -10.88 5.26
C SER A 177 19.30 -11.52 5.05
N ARG A 178 20.15 -11.47 6.09
CA ARG A 178 21.51 -12.02 6.06
C ARG A 178 21.53 -13.50 5.66
N ALA A 179 20.51 -14.27 6.08
CA ALA A 179 20.40 -15.69 5.78
C ALA A 179 20.29 -16.01 4.28
N ARG A 180 19.81 -15.05 3.47
CA ARG A 180 19.67 -15.18 2.01
C ARG A 180 20.95 -14.85 1.23
N HIS A 181 21.98 -14.34 1.90
CA HIS A 181 23.23 -13.86 1.32
C HIS A 181 24.45 -14.50 1.98
N ALA A 182 24.37 -15.80 2.26
CA ALA A 182 25.45 -16.55 2.90
C ALA A 182 26.74 -16.61 2.07
N ASP A 183 26.66 -16.35 0.77
CA ASP A 183 27.77 -16.25 -0.19
C ASP A 183 28.59 -14.95 -0.03
N LEU A 184 28.06 -13.93 0.61
CA LEU A 184 28.75 -12.67 0.84
C LEU A 184 29.49 -12.69 2.19
N SER A 185 30.65 -12.02 2.26
CA SER A 185 31.26 -11.67 3.56
C SER A 185 30.37 -10.65 4.29
N ASP A 186 30.49 -10.54 5.62
CA ASP A 186 29.69 -9.60 6.40
C ASP A 186 29.87 -8.14 5.93
N THR A 187 31.10 -7.75 5.58
CA THR A 187 31.38 -6.43 5.05
C THR A 187 30.74 -6.20 3.67
N ALA A 188 30.81 -7.18 2.78
CA ALA A 188 30.20 -7.10 1.46
C ALA A 188 28.68 -7.06 1.56
N TYR A 189 28.08 -7.87 2.41
CA TYR A 189 26.63 -7.85 2.66
C TYR A 189 26.19 -6.50 3.24
N ALA A 190 26.87 -5.97 4.25
CA ALA A 190 26.52 -4.68 4.84
C ALA A 190 26.56 -3.54 3.81
N ALA A 191 27.60 -3.51 2.95
CA ALA A 191 27.72 -2.54 1.88
C ALA A 191 26.63 -2.68 0.82
N TRP A 192 26.32 -3.91 0.41
CA TRP A 192 25.25 -4.22 -0.54
C TRP A 192 23.88 -3.78 -0.01
N LEU A 193 23.56 -4.17 1.24
CA LEU A 193 22.29 -3.83 1.87
C LEU A 193 22.11 -2.31 2.02
N ALA A 194 23.16 -1.61 2.45
CA ALA A 194 23.16 -0.15 2.54
C ALA A 194 22.88 0.50 1.18
N ASN A 195 23.43 -0.04 0.09
CA ASN A 195 23.19 0.45 -1.26
C ASN A 195 21.73 0.18 -1.70
N GLU A 196 21.21 -1.03 -1.51
CA GLU A 196 19.82 -1.38 -1.82
C GLU A 196 18.83 -0.39 -1.19
N LEU A 197 19.04 -0.02 0.06
CA LEU A 197 18.14 0.85 0.80
C LEU A 197 18.36 2.34 0.48
N ARG A 198 19.61 2.81 0.47
CA ARG A 198 19.94 4.21 0.21
C ARG A 198 19.66 4.62 -1.24
N ASP A 199 20.07 3.79 -2.20
CA ASP A 199 20.00 4.15 -3.62
C ASP A 199 18.54 4.11 -4.11
N SER A 200 17.70 3.18 -3.58
CA SER A 200 16.26 3.21 -3.82
C SER A 200 15.66 4.55 -3.37
N ARG A 201 15.92 4.94 -2.12
CA ARG A 201 15.42 6.20 -1.55
C ARG A 201 15.88 7.39 -2.40
N THR A 202 17.15 7.43 -2.76
CA THR A 202 17.74 8.51 -3.57
C THR A 202 17.10 8.58 -4.95
N ALA A 203 16.94 7.45 -5.63
CA ALA A 203 16.34 7.39 -6.96
C ALA A 203 14.90 7.92 -6.97
N ILE A 204 14.06 7.50 -6.02
CA ILE A 204 12.67 7.94 -5.92
C ILE A 204 12.61 9.43 -5.57
N THR A 205 13.35 9.88 -4.55
CA THR A 205 13.38 11.30 -4.14
C THR A 205 13.86 12.20 -5.27
N SER A 206 14.87 11.79 -6.04
CA SER A 206 15.40 12.61 -7.14
C SER A 206 14.36 12.87 -8.24
N ARG A 207 13.47 11.91 -8.50
CA ARG A 207 12.43 11.97 -9.54
C ARG A 207 11.15 12.65 -9.06
N THR A 208 10.69 12.30 -7.84
CA THR A 208 9.40 12.76 -7.33
C THR A 208 9.49 14.03 -6.47
N LYS A 209 10.67 14.33 -5.94
CA LYS A 209 10.92 15.37 -4.91
C LYS A 209 10.22 15.08 -3.57
N MET A 210 9.71 13.87 -3.40
CA MET A 210 9.06 13.44 -2.16
C MET A 210 10.09 13.06 -1.09
N ASP A 211 9.68 13.15 0.18
CA ASP A 211 10.43 12.59 1.30
C ASP A 211 10.14 11.09 1.40
N VAL A 212 11.07 10.27 0.93
CA VAL A 212 10.93 8.80 0.96
C VAL A 212 11.33 8.30 2.35
N ARG A 213 10.31 8.01 3.18
CA ARG A 213 10.45 7.67 4.60
C ARG A 213 10.01 6.24 4.94
N PHE A 214 9.37 5.55 4.01
CA PHE A 214 8.76 4.25 4.27
C PHE A 214 9.35 3.19 3.35
N LEU A 215 9.48 1.97 3.91
CA LEU A 215 9.98 0.80 3.20
C LEU A 215 8.94 -0.31 3.25
N ALA A 216 8.65 -0.96 2.14
CA ALA A 216 8.08 -2.30 2.16
C ALA A 216 9.23 -3.28 1.94
N TYR A 217 9.39 -4.26 2.84
CA TYR A 217 10.39 -5.30 2.63
C TYR A 217 9.96 -6.22 1.50
N PRO A 218 10.77 -6.38 0.42
CA PRO A 218 10.48 -7.36 -0.61
C PRO A 218 10.25 -8.75 -0.02
N TYR A 219 9.17 -9.41 -0.42
CA TYR A 219 8.74 -10.71 0.11
C TYR A 219 8.44 -10.72 1.62
N GLY A 220 8.46 -9.57 2.29
CA GLY A 220 8.41 -9.49 3.75
C GLY A 220 9.68 -9.98 4.44
N ASP A 221 10.80 -10.10 3.71
CA ASP A 221 12.06 -10.69 4.20
C ASP A 221 12.91 -9.63 4.91
N TYR A 222 13.10 -9.79 6.20
CA TYR A 222 13.91 -8.90 7.03
C TYR A 222 14.46 -9.65 8.27
N ASP A 223 15.48 -9.06 8.87
CA ASP A 223 16.03 -9.42 10.18
C ASP A 223 16.44 -8.13 10.94
N GLU A 224 16.98 -8.26 12.14
CA GLU A 224 17.39 -7.10 12.94
C GLU A 224 18.50 -6.29 12.26
N GLY A 225 19.36 -6.92 11.46
CA GLY A 225 20.39 -6.24 10.66
C GLY A 225 19.77 -5.37 9.58
N VAL A 226 18.72 -5.88 8.90
CA VAL A 226 17.95 -5.12 7.89
C VAL A 226 17.22 -3.95 8.54
N ILE A 227 16.61 -4.13 9.72
CA ILE A 227 15.98 -3.06 10.48
C ILE A 227 17.01 -1.96 10.82
N ALA A 228 18.18 -2.34 11.32
CA ALA A 228 19.25 -1.39 11.65
C ALA A 228 19.72 -0.62 10.40
N ALA A 229 19.91 -1.30 9.26
CA ALA A 229 20.29 -0.68 8.01
C ALA A 229 19.19 0.26 7.46
N ALA A 230 17.90 -0.10 7.58
CA ALA A 230 16.79 0.75 7.18
C ALA A 230 16.74 2.05 8.02
N ARG A 231 16.96 1.95 9.33
CA ARG A 231 17.09 3.14 10.20
C ARG A 231 18.26 4.02 9.77
N ALA A 232 19.43 3.43 9.53
CA ALA A 232 20.63 4.14 9.09
C ALA A 232 20.46 4.81 7.72
N ALA A 233 19.69 4.20 6.82
CA ALA A 233 19.30 4.78 5.52
C ALA A 233 18.26 5.91 5.64
N GLY A 234 17.70 6.18 6.84
CA GLY A 234 16.79 7.28 7.12
C GLY A 234 15.31 6.95 6.88
N TYR A 235 14.93 5.68 6.85
CA TYR A 235 13.52 5.29 6.88
C TYR A 235 12.95 5.52 8.29
N ALA A 236 11.66 5.85 8.36
CA ALA A 236 10.94 6.09 9.60
C ALA A 236 10.04 4.91 10.00
N ALA A 237 9.61 4.12 9.03
CA ALA A 237 8.84 2.91 9.25
C ALA A 237 8.99 1.92 8.09
N ALA A 238 8.69 0.64 8.37
CA ALA A 238 8.66 -0.39 7.36
C ALA A 238 7.48 -1.35 7.56
N VAL A 239 6.92 -1.83 6.45
CA VAL A 239 5.82 -2.79 6.42
C VAL A 239 6.31 -4.17 5.99
N THR A 240 5.66 -5.20 6.51
CA THR A 240 5.99 -6.61 6.27
C THR A 240 4.84 -7.34 5.57
N THR A 241 4.95 -8.66 5.43
CA THR A 241 3.88 -9.56 5.02
C THR A 241 3.24 -10.30 6.19
N THR A 242 3.67 -10.02 7.42
CA THR A 242 3.07 -10.59 8.63
C THR A 242 1.62 -10.12 8.75
N ARG A 243 0.70 -11.08 8.83
CA ARG A 243 -0.74 -10.79 8.90
C ARG A 243 -1.14 -10.29 10.29
N GLY A 244 -1.86 -9.17 10.34
CA GLY A 244 -2.42 -8.65 11.58
C GLY A 244 -2.67 -7.14 11.52
N PRO A 245 -3.39 -6.58 12.50
CA PRO A 245 -3.50 -5.14 12.69
C PRO A 245 -2.25 -4.59 13.37
N ALA A 246 -1.91 -3.34 13.07
CA ALA A 246 -0.95 -2.60 13.85
C ALA A 246 -1.67 -1.91 15.04
N THR A 247 -0.93 -1.68 16.11
CA THR A 247 -1.35 -1.02 17.34
C THR A 247 -0.33 0.04 17.74
N ARG A 248 -0.62 0.81 18.81
CA ARG A 248 0.31 1.81 19.35
C ARG A 248 1.67 1.23 19.75
N THR A 249 1.72 -0.04 20.11
CA THR A 249 2.95 -0.73 20.58
C THR A 249 3.66 -1.50 19.47
N SER A 250 3.16 -1.46 18.24
CA SER A 250 3.81 -2.12 17.11
C SER A 250 5.19 -1.52 16.81
N ASN A 251 6.16 -2.38 16.50
CA ASN A 251 7.46 -1.95 16.02
C ASN A 251 7.28 -1.19 14.69
N PRO A 252 7.65 0.09 14.59
CA PRO A 252 7.51 0.86 13.35
C PRO A 252 8.22 0.24 12.15
N PHE A 253 9.26 -0.57 12.40
CA PHE A 253 10.02 -1.25 11.34
C PHE A 253 9.58 -2.69 11.08
N ALA A 254 8.46 -3.13 11.65
CA ALA A 254 7.89 -4.45 11.44
C ALA A 254 6.35 -4.38 11.45
N LEU A 255 5.78 -3.41 10.71
CA LEU A 255 4.33 -3.21 10.69
C LEU A 255 3.64 -4.34 9.93
N PRO A 256 2.66 -5.03 10.54
CA PRO A 256 1.91 -6.08 9.91
C PRO A 256 0.98 -5.53 8.83
N ARG A 257 0.71 -6.33 7.80
CA ARG A 257 -0.25 -6.02 6.74
C ARG A 257 -1.20 -7.18 6.48
N TYR A 258 -2.32 -6.88 5.87
CA TYR A 258 -3.19 -7.84 5.22
C TYR A 258 -2.98 -7.75 3.71
N LEU A 259 -2.32 -8.75 3.14
CA LEU A 259 -2.12 -8.81 1.69
C LEU A 259 -3.39 -9.25 1.00
N ILE A 260 -3.78 -8.51 -0.02
CA ILE A 260 -4.93 -8.84 -0.86
C ILE A 260 -4.47 -9.80 -1.94
N HIS A 261 -5.13 -10.93 -2.02
CA HIS A 261 -4.92 -11.96 -3.03
C HIS A 261 -6.13 -12.03 -3.97
N HIS A 262 -5.95 -12.69 -5.10
CA HIS A 262 -7.02 -12.92 -6.09
C HIS A 262 -8.29 -13.55 -5.49
N ASP A 263 -8.10 -14.46 -4.57
CA ASP A 263 -9.15 -15.25 -3.89
C ASP A 263 -9.60 -14.64 -2.55
N THR A 264 -9.12 -13.44 -2.21
CA THR A 264 -9.55 -12.75 -0.99
C THR A 264 -11.03 -12.40 -1.10
N THR A 265 -11.88 -13.12 -0.35
CA THR A 265 -13.31 -12.86 -0.32
C THR A 265 -13.64 -11.60 0.47
N LEU A 266 -14.80 -10.97 0.16
CA LEU A 266 -15.29 -9.83 0.94
C LEU A 266 -15.52 -10.20 2.41
N ALA A 267 -15.99 -11.40 2.69
CA ALA A 267 -16.21 -11.89 4.06
C ALA A 267 -14.87 -12.03 4.84
N GLU A 268 -13.82 -12.52 4.20
CA GLU A 268 -12.49 -12.56 4.78
C GLU A 268 -11.96 -11.16 5.05
N PHE A 269 -12.09 -10.25 4.07
CA PHE A 269 -11.71 -8.85 4.20
C PHE A 269 -12.40 -8.16 5.39
N GLU A 270 -13.74 -8.33 5.51
CA GLU A 270 -14.51 -7.79 6.64
C GLU A 270 -14.09 -8.41 7.99
N GLY A 271 -13.69 -9.68 8.00
CA GLY A 271 -13.09 -10.32 9.17
C GLY A 271 -11.80 -9.62 9.62
N TRP A 272 -10.97 -9.13 8.70
CA TRP A 272 -9.76 -8.36 9.04
C TRP A 272 -10.10 -7.00 9.67
N LEU A 273 -11.26 -6.44 9.32
CA LEU A 273 -11.77 -5.21 9.92
C LEU A 273 -12.34 -5.44 11.33
N GLY A 274 -12.40 -6.68 11.82
CA GLY A 274 -13.00 -7.02 13.11
C GLY A 274 -14.53 -6.87 13.11
N VAL A 275 -15.15 -7.12 11.97
CA VAL A 275 -16.60 -7.21 11.86
C VAL A 275 -16.98 -8.63 12.29
N GLU A 276 -17.57 -8.74 13.47
CA GLU A 276 -18.20 -9.99 13.91
C GLU A 276 -19.46 -10.22 13.06
N LYS A 277 -19.65 -11.46 12.60
CA LYS A 277 -20.85 -11.89 11.85
C LYS A 277 -22.02 -12.11 12.80
#